data_89b3236d466f4cac97fe38e7d640bb30
#
_entry.id   89b3236d466f4cac97fe38e7d640bb30
#
_cell.length_a   1.000
_cell.length_b   1.000
_cell.length_c   1.000
_cell.angle_alpha   90.00
_cell.angle_beta   90.00
_cell.angle_gamma   90.00
#
_symmetry.space_group_name_H-M   'P 1'
#
loop_
_entity.id
_entity.type
_entity.pdbx_description
1 polymer ?
#
loop_
_entity_poly.entity_id
_entity_poly.type
_entity_poly.pdbx_seq_one_letter_code
_entity_poly.pdbx_strand_id
1 'polypeptide(L)'
;SIFNFGLAISASIADFNNDGFEDIYVSNDFSTPDFLYINNGNGTFTDKIKESTNQTAFYGMGTDAADINNDGLIDLMQVDMAAQDNRRQKANMASMNPELFWSTVNAGFHHQYMYNTLQLNRGTVNGTPIFSNIAFAAGVASTDWSWCPLFADFDNDGRKDLFISNGTRKEVNNRDYFKQVDKISGQEQLNQSLALSLEMPEEPIDNYIFKNNGNTTFSKANEDWSLSH
;
A
#
# COMPACT_ATOMS: atom_id res chain seq x y z
N SER A 1 -14.32 23.60 7.62
CA SER A 1 -14.09 22.16 7.78
C SER A 1 -14.46 21.47 6.48
N ILE A 2 -13.46 20.97 5.78
CA ILE A 2 -13.69 20.03 4.67
C ILE A 2 -13.99 18.71 5.35
N PHE A 3 -15.19 18.17 5.15
CA PHE A 3 -15.47 16.80 5.55
C PHE A 3 -14.66 15.89 4.61
N ASN A 4 -13.54 15.38 5.07
CA ASN A 4 -12.81 14.33 4.38
C ASN A 4 -13.53 13.01 4.61
N PHE A 5 -14.21 12.52 3.59
CA PHE A 5 -14.72 11.16 3.57
C PHE A 5 -13.62 10.27 2.97
N GLY A 6 -12.76 9.71 3.83
CA GLY A 6 -11.79 8.68 3.44
C GLY A 6 -12.36 7.28 3.67
N LEU A 7 -11.90 6.33 2.87
CA LEU A 7 -12.07 4.90 3.14
C LEU A 7 -10.81 4.41 3.86
N ALA A 8 -10.69 4.75 5.14
CA ALA A 8 -9.55 4.34 5.95
C ALA A 8 -9.54 2.83 6.15
N ILE A 9 -8.48 2.17 5.73
CA ILE A 9 -8.29 0.72 5.82
C ILE A 9 -7.37 0.36 6.98
N SER A 10 -6.30 1.12 7.19
CA SER A 10 -5.35 0.88 8.28
C SER A 10 -4.77 2.15 8.85
N ALA A 11 -4.14 2.03 10.02
CA ALA A 11 -3.38 3.11 10.61
C ALA A 11 -2.13 2.55 11.32
N SER A 12 -1.02 3.30 11.22
CA SER A 12 0.21 3.06 11.97
C SER A 12 0.44 4.20 12.94
N ILE A 13 0.86 3.86 14.16
CA ILE A 13 1.14 4.81 15.23
C ILE A 13 2.62 4.72 15.56
N ALA A 14 3.33 5.83 15.46
CA ALA A 14 4.74 5.95 15.79
C ALA A 14 5.13 7.43 15.95
N ASP A 15 6.25 7.70 16.58
CA ASP A 15 6.86 9.03 16.64
C ASP A 15 7.67 9.27 15.35
N PHE A 16 7.00 9.77 14.29
CA PHE A 16 7.62 9.95 12.98
C PHE A 16 8.55 11.17 12.90
N ASN A 17 8.35 12.16 13.75
CA ASN A 17 9.16 13.36 13.76
C ASN A 17 10.23 13.39 14.87
N ASN A 18 10.27 12.34 15.70
CA ASN A 18 11.20 12.13 16.80
C ASN A 18 11.15 13.24 17.88
N ASP A 19 9.92 13.65 18.24
CA ASP A 19 9.67 14.68 19.25
C ASP A 19 9.18 14.13 20.60
N GLY A 20 8.99 12.80 20.70
CA GLY A 20 8.55 12.08 21.89
C GLY A 20 7.03 11.92 22.00
N PHE A 21 6.24 12.35 21.01
CA PHE A 21 4.80 12.14 20.95
C PHE A 21 4.43 11.22 19.79
N GLU A 22 3.49 10.30 20.02
CA GLU A 22 2.99 9.38 19.00
C GLU A 22 2.16 10.13 17.95
N ASP A 23 2.54 9.99 16.69
CA ASP A 23 1.83 10.46 15.49
C ASP A 23 0.96 9.35 14.91
N ILE A 24 0.09 9.67 13.94
CA ILE A 24 -0.82 8.73 13.31
C ILE A 24 -0.73 8.85 11.80
N TYR A 25 -0.30 7.78 11.12
CA TYR A 25 -0.47 7.64 9.68
C TYR A 25 -1.75 6.85 9.39
N VAL A 26 -2.60 7.36 8.50
CA VAL A 26 -3.86 6.72 8.08
C VAL A 26 -3.81 6.42 6.59
N SER A 27 -3.88 5.14 6.25
CA SER A 27 -3.99 4.67 4.86
C SER A 27 -5.44 4.71 4.40
N ASN A 28 -5.68 5.32 3.25
CA ASN A 28 -6.99 5.37 2.61
C ASN A 28 -6.99 4.63 1.28
N ASP A 29 -8.11 4.00 0.99
CA ASP A 29 -8.39 3.39 -0.31
C ASP A 29 -9.00 4.41 -1.28
N PHE A 30 -8.83 4.19 -2.59
CA PHE A 30 -9.32 5.06 -3.68
C PHE A 30 -8.77 6.50 -3.68
N SER A 31 -9.57 7.43 -4.16
CA SER A 31 -9.16 8.80 -4.49
C SER A 31 -8.89 9.70 -3.29
N THR A 32 -9.23 9.29 -2.08
CA THR A 32 -8.90 10.07 -0.88
C THR A 32 -7.44 9.80 -0.52
N PRO A 33 -6.57 10.83 -0.45
CA PRO A 33 -5.19 10.62 -0.05
C PRO A 33 -5.08 10.18 1.42
N ASP A 34 -3.95 9.60 1.76
CA ASP A 34 -3.62 9.28 3.14
C ASP A 34 -3.50 10.54 4.00
N PHE A 35 -3.50 10.34 5.31
CA PHE A 35 -3.23 11.40 6.28
C PHE A 35 -2.02 11.07 7.14
N LEU A 36 -1.24 12.09 7.46
CA LEU A 36 -0.20 12.01 8.49
C LEU A 36 -0.50 13.07 9.55
N TYR A 37 -1.08 12.63 10.64
CA TYR A 37 -1.44 13.47 11.77
C TYR A 37 -0.28 13.57 12.75
N ILE A 38 0.43 14.68 12.72
CA ILE A 38 1.50 15.01 13.68
C ILE A 38 0.87 15.50 14.97
N ASN A 39 1.27 14.90 16.08
CA ASN A 39 0.83 15.25 17.43
C ASN A 39 1.48 16.56 17.90
N ASN A 40 0.68 17.54 18.24
CA ASN A 40 1.18 18.84 18.71
C ASN A 40 1.57 18.86 20.21
N GLY A 41 1.53 17.71 20.90
CA GLY A 41 1.85 17.60 22.33
C GLY A 41 0.83 18.25 23.28
N ASN A 42 -0.28 18.75 22.75
CA ASN A 42 -1.33 19.47 23.51
C ASN A 42 -2.72 18.85 23.37
N GLY A 43 -2.79 17.60 22.89
CA GLY A 43 -4.03 16.88 22.63
C GLY A 43 -4.69 17.21 21.28
N THR A 44 -3.97 17.93 20.40
CA THR A 44 -4.41 18.19 19.02
C THR A 44 -3.42 17.63 18.02
N PHE A 45 -3.89 17.44 16.77
CA PHE A 45 -3.10 16.93 15.67
C PHE A 45 -3.15 17.86 14.46
N THR A 46 -2.08 17.86 13.66
CA THR A 46 -2.01 18.60 12.39
C THR A 46 -1.68 17.64 11.27
N ASP A 47 -2.50 17.62 10.21
CA ASP A 47 -2.22 16.82 9.01
C ASP A 47 -1.05 17.42 8.24
N LYS A 48 -0.02 16.61 7.99
CA LYS A 48 1.23 16.95 7.34
C LYS A 48 1.58 16.08 6.13
N ILE A 49 0.63 15.28 5.64
CA ILE A 49 0.91 14.31 4.55
C ILE A 49 1.58 14.94 3.33
N LYS A 50 1.13 16.12 2.88
CA LYS A 50 1.65 16.79 1.69
C LYS A 50 3.03 17.40 1.87
N GLU A 51 3.32 17.87 3.07
CA GLU A 51 4.62 18.43 3.42
C GLU A 51 5.65 17.33 3.67
N SER A 52 5.19 16.16 4.14
CA SER A 52 6.03 15.04 4.53
C SER A 52 6.37 14.11 3.38
N THR A 53 5.46 13.90 2.43
CA THR A 53 5.63 12.92 1.34
C THR A 53 5.45 13.58 -0.02
N ASN A 54 6.07 13.02 -1.06
CA ASN A 54 5.83 13.45 -2.44
C ASN A 54 4.63 12.76 -3.07
N GLN A 55 4.22 11.62 -2.52
CA GLN A 55 3.15 10.77 -3.03
C GLN A 55 2.75 9.69 -2.04
N THR A 56 1.55 9.13 -2.22
CA THR A 56 1.02 8.00 -1.48
C THR A 56 0.53 6.90 -2.43
N ALA A 57 0.13 5.75 -1.91
CA ALA A 57 -0.53 4.71 -2.69
C ALA A 57 -1.91 5.16 -3.16
N PHE A 58 -2.44 4.58 -4.25
CA PHE A 58 -3.78 4.90 -4.75
C PHE A 58 -4.86 3.99 -4.13
N TYR A 59 -4.56 2.68 -4.04
CA TYR A 59 -5.38 1.71 -3.32
C TYR A 59 -4.64 1.31 -2.05
N GLY A 60 -4.47 2.28 -1.15
CA GLY A 60 -3.72 2.06 0.09
C GLY A 60 -4.43 1.06 0.99
N MET A 61 -3.78 -0.07 1.24
CA MET A 61 -4.27 -1.12 2.13
C MET A 61 -3.59 -1.03 3.50
N GLY A 62 -2.90 -2.07 3.93
CA GLY A 62 -2.21 -2.11 5.20
C GLY A 62 -0.96 -1.23 5.24
N THR A 63 -0.61 -0.84 6.46
CA THR A 63 0.63 -0.11 6.76
C THR A 63 1.35 -0.75 7.94
N ASP A 64 2.68 -0.62 7.96
CA ASP A 64 3.51 -0.92 9.13
C ASP A 64 4.70 0.05 9.18
N ALA A 65 5.18 0.33 10.39
CA ALA A 65 6.21 1.32 10.64
C ALA A 65 7.34 0.73 11.48
N ALA A 66 8.58 0.89 11.02
CA ALA A 66 9.78 0.43 11.72
C ALA A 66 11.01 1.19 11.21
N ASP A 67 12.07 1.22 12.00
CA ASP A 67 13.40 1.64 11.58
C ASP A 67 14.04 0.50 10.77
N ILE A 68 14.01 0.59 9.42
CA ILE A 68 14.48 -0.47 8.53
C ILE A 68 15.98 -0.43 8.26
N ASN A 69 16.62 0.69 8.52
CA ASN A 69 18.04 0.91 8.25
C ASN A 69 18.88 1.12 9.53
N ASN A 70 18.25 1.03 10.70
CA ASN A 70 18.86 1.20 12.02
C ASN A 70 19.51 2.59 12.21
N ASP A 71 18.86 3.65 11.68
CA ASP A 71 19.33 5.05 11.84
C ASP A 71 18.62 5.81 12.99
N GLY A 72 17.67 5.15 13.64
CA GLY A 72 16.90 5.71 14.76
C GLY A 72 15.67 6.51 14.33
N LEU A 73 15.35 6.55 13.04
CA LEU A 73 14.13 7.17 12.50
C LEU A 73 13.13 6.10 12.06
N ILE A 74 11.86 6.37 12.24
CA ILE A 74 10.81 5.41 11.88
C ILE A 74 10.42 5.61 10.41
N ASP A 75 10.60 4.55 9.62
CA ASP A 75 10.17 4.44 8.24
C ASP A 75 8.76 3.85 8.17
N LEU A 76 8.11 3.98 7.00
CA LEU A 76 6.73 3.53 6.80
C LEU A 76 6.58 2.72 5.51
N MET A 77 6.04 1.52 5.61
CA MET A 77 5.57 0.73 4.47
C MET A 77 4.06 0.86 4.35
N GLN A 78 3.58 1.11 3.13
CA GLN A 78 2.17 0.99 2.76
C GLN A 78 2.07 0.09 1.54
N VAL A 79 1.18 -0.89 1.56
CA VAL A 79 0.93 -1.77 0.43
C VAL A 79 -0.26 -1.30 -0.39
N ASP A 80 -0.21 -1.63 -1.69
CA ASP A 80 -1.21 -1.34 -2.71
C ASP A 80 -1.52 -2.62 -3.48
N MET A 81 -2.48 -2.60 -4.38
CA MET A 81 -2.87 -3.69 -5.26
C MET A 81 -2.11 -3.61 -6.60
N ALA A 82 -0.80 -3.80 -6.57
CA ALA A 82 0.08 -3.71 -7.73
C ALA A 82 0.78 -5.03 -8.02
N ALA A 83 0.36 -5.75 -9.06
CA ALA A 83 0.99 -7.00 -9.46
C ALA A 83 2.41 -6.78 -9.98
N GLN A 84 3.32 -7.70 -9.66
CA GLN A 84 4.67 -7.75 -10.21
C GLN A 84 4.65 -8.28 -11.65
N ASP A 85 3.79 -9.24 -11.92
CA ASP A 85 3.66 -9.89 -13.23
C ASP A 85 2.86 -9.03 -14.22
N ASN A 86 3.42 -8.85 -15.43
CA ASN A 86 2.82 -8.02 -16.47
C ASN A 86 1.45 -8.53 -16.95
N ARG A 87 1.23 -9.87 -17.00
CA ARG A 87 -0.05 -10.45 -17.38
C ARG A 87 -1.12 -10.09 -16.35
N ARG A 88 -0.81 -10.27 -15.06
CA ARG A 88 -1.72 -9.93 -13.96
C ARG A 88 -2.00 -8.45 -13.90
N GLN A 89 -0.99 -7.58 -14.07
CA GLN A 89 -1.21 -6.13 -14.16
C GLN A 89 -2.25 -5.78 -15.23
N LYS A 90 -2.19 -6.42 -16.40
CA LYS A 90 -3.12 -6.12 -17.50
C LYS A 90 -4.48 -6.78 -17.37
N ALA A 91 -4.54 -7.99 -16.79
CA ALA A 91 -5.77 -8.77 -16.66
C ALA A 91 -6.61 -8.33 -15.46
N ASN A 92 -5.98 -8.09 -14.31
CA ASN A 92 -6.66 -8.01 -13.02
C ASN A 92 -6.52 -6.64 -12.32
N MET A 93 -5.54 -5.81 -12.75
CA MET A 93 -5.36 -4.50 -12.14
C MET A 93 -6.00 -3.40 -12.98
N ALA A 94 -6.70 -2.49 -12.34
CA ALA A 94 -7.12 -1.27 -12.99
C ALA A 94 -5.87 -0.45 -13.34
N SER A 95 -5.70 -0.08 -14.61
CA SER A 95 -4.69 0.91 -14.94
C SER A 95 -5.11 2.26 -14.39
N MET A 96 -4.16 3.05 -13.92
CA MET A 96 -4.42 4.44 -13.53
C MET A 96 -5.06 5.19 -14.71
N ASN A 97 -6.13 5.92 -14.41
CA ASN A 97 -6.76 6.82 -15.37
C ASN A 97 -6.09 8.20 -15.30
N PRO A 98 -5.36 8.66 -16.33
CA PRO A 98 -4.66 9.95 -16.30
C PRO A 98 -5.60 11.14 -16.11
N GLU A 99 -6.82 11.10 -16.64
CA GLU A 99 -7.79 12.19 -16.51
C GLU A 99 -8.28 12.30 -15.06
N LEU A 100 -8.59 11.16 -14.42
CA LEU A 100 -8.97 11.10 -13.02
C LEU A 100 -7.79 11.57 -12.14
N PHE A 101 -6.58 11.09 -12.40
CA PHE A 101 -5.38 11.48 -11.66
C PHE A 101 -5.19 13.00 -11.67
N TRP A 102 -5.18 13.62 -12.86
CA TRP A 102 -4.99 15.07 -12.95
C TRP A 102 -6.17 15.87 -12.41
N SER A 103 -7.39 15.36 -12.52
CA SER A 103 -8.56 16.02 -11.93
C SER A 103 -8.50 16.06 -10.42
N THR A 104 -8.07 14.97 -9.76
CA THR A 104 -7.90 14.92 -8.30
C THR A 104 -6.74 15.81 -7.83
N VAL A 105 -5.60 15.78 -8.50
CA VAL A 105 -4.46 16.67 -8.21
C VAL A 105 -4.85 18.15 -8.36
N ASN A 106 -5.54 18.51 -9.44
CA ASN A 106 -6.01 19.88 -9.67
C ASN A 106 -7.08 20.32 -8.68
N ALA A 107 -7.86 19.38 -8.12
CA ALA A 107 -8.80 19.65 -7.03
C ALA A 107 -8.09 19.82 -5.66
N GLY A 108 -6.77 19.69 -5.63
CA GLY A 108 -5.96 19.90 -4.44
C GLY A 108 -5.69 18.63 -3.62
N PHE A 109 -5.99 17.44 -4.15
CA PHE A 109 -5.58 16.18 -3.52
C PHE A 109 -4.08 15.91 -3.72
N HIS A 110 -3.55 14.94 -2.98
CA HIS A 110 -2.15 14.53 -3.13
C HIS A 110 -1.93 13.68 -4.38
N HIS A 111 -0.68 13.53 -4.83
CA HIS A 111 -0.31 12.58 -5.87
C HIS A 111 -0.45 11.16 -5.32
N GLN A 112 -1.22 10.31 -6.01
CA GLN A 112 -1.44 8.91 -5.63
C GLN A 112 -1.11 8.02 -6.82
N TYR A 113 -0.29 6.98 -6.59
CA TYR A 113 0.11 6.04 -7.64
C TYR A 113 -0.17 4.61 -7.21
N MET A 114 -0.57 3.77 -8.16
CA MET A 114 -0.92 2.37 -7.91
C MET A 114 0.35 1.51 -7.80
N TYR A 115 1.03 1.62 -6.68
CA TYR A 115 2.12 0.76 -6.23
C TYR A 115 2.41 0.97 -4.74
N ASN A 116 3.07 -0.02 -4.13
CA ASN A 116 3.49 0.08 -2.74
C ASN A 116 4.39 1.29 -2.52
N THR A 117 4.30 1.91 -1.36
CA THR A 117 5.26 2.93 -0.95
C THR A 117 6.09 2.44 0.23
N LEU A 118 7.41 2.64 0.16
CA LEU A 118 8.33 2.51 1.28
C LEU A 118 8.92 3.89 1.52
N GLN A 119 8.35 4.59 2.48
CA GLN A 119 8.68 5.96 2.84
C GLN A 119 9.84 5.95 3.83
N LEU A 120 11.05 6.13 3.32
CA LEU A 120 12.27 6.25 4.14
C LEU A 120 12.30 7.63 4.81
N ASN A 121 12.37 7.66 6.12
CA ASN A 121 12.44 8.88 6.92
C ASN A 121 13.81 9.54 6.76
N ARG A 122 13.84 10.82 6.42
CA ARG A 122 15.04 11.62 6.20
C ARG A 122 15.31 12.61 7.33
N GLY A 123 14.60 12.45 8.44
CA GLY A 123 14.61 13.38 9.57
C GLY A 123 13.52 14.43 9.46
N THR A 124 13.62 15.45 10.32
CA THR A 124 12.55 16.40 10.58
C THR A 124 12.95 17.82 10.22
N VAL A 125 12.07 18.54 9.55
CA VAL A 125 12.23 19.96 9.25
C VAL A 125 11.07 20.75 9.88
N ASN A 126 11.36 21.62 10.82
CA ASN A 126 10.37 22.43 11.53
C ASN A 126 9.21 21.59 12.15
N GLY A 127 9.54 20.44 12.75
CA GLY A 127 8.56 19.53 13.37
C GLY A 127 7.81 18.65 12.41
N THR A 128 8.10 18.70 11.10
CA THR A 128 7.48 17.88 10.06
C THR A 128 8.47 16.82 9.59
N PRO A 129 8.17 15.51 9.67
CA PRO A 129 9.03 14.46 9.14
C PRO A 129 9.07 14.53 7.61
N ILE A 130 10.21 14.28 7.01
CA ILE A 130 10.41 14.31 5.57
C ILE A 130 10.73 12.91 5.08
N PHE A 131 9.91 12.39 4.19
CA PHE A 131 10.05 11.05 3.63
C PHE A 131 10.52 11.06 2.18
N SER A 132 11.21 9.99 1.80
CA SER A 132 11.54 9.67 0.40
C SER A 132 10.99 8.29 0.08
N ASN A 133 10.12 8.19 -0.93
CA ASN A 133 9.65 6.87 -1.36
C ASN A 133 10.77 6.13 -2.11
N ILE A 134 11.22 5.02 -1.54
CA ILE A 134 12.28 4.17 -2.09
C ILE A 134 11.78 2.81 -2.58
N ALA A 135 10.48 2.55 -2.63
CA ALA A 135 9.92 1.23 -2.89
C ALA A 135 10.47 0.56 -4.17
N PHE A 136 10.66 1.32 -5.25
CA PHE A 136 11.28 0.80 -6.48
C PHE A 136 12.76 0.45 -6.30
N ALA A 137 13.53 1.33 -5.67
CA ALA A 137 14.94 1.09 -5.40
C ALA A 137 15.14 -0.04 -4.40
N ALA A 138 14.23 -0.17 -3.45
CA ALA A 138 14.23 -1.23 -2.45
C ALA A 138 13.76 -2.60 -2.98
N GLY A 139 13.13 -2.65 -4.16
CA GLY A 139 12.65 -3.90 -4.77
C GLY A 139 11.28 -4.38 -4.26
N VAL A 140 10.49 -3.50 -3.62
CA VAL A 140 9.21 -3.86 -2.97
C VAL A 140 7.99 -3.09 -3.50
N ALA A 141 8.13 -2.42 -4.65
CA ALA A 141 7.09 -1.56 -5.20
C ALA A 141 5.83 -2.30 -5.70
N SER A 142 5.94 -3.59 -6.00
CA SER A 142 4.84 -4.40 -6.54
C SER A 142 4.88 -5.79 -5.92
N THR A 143 3.80 -6.16 -5.22
CA THR A 143 3.69 -7.40 -4.46
C THR A 143 2.33 -8.08 -4.61
N ASP A 144 1.67 -7.81 -5.74
CA ASP A 144 0.36 -8.33 -6.11
C ASP A 144 -0.80 -7.71 -5.31
N TRP A 145 -1.83 -8.47 -4.99
CA TRP A 145 -3.01 -8.02 -4.24
C TRP A 145 -2.70 -8.06 -2.74
N SER A 146 -2.03 -7.01 -2.28
CA SER A 146 -1.45 -6.97 -0.94
C SER A 146 -2.41 -6.37 0.08
N TRP A 147 -2.43 -6.96 1.28
CA TRP A 147 -3.32 -6.55 2.37
C TRP A 147 -2.59 -5.93 3.55
N CYS A 148 -1.52 -6.58 4.01
CA CYS A 148 -0.85 -6.16 5.24
C CYS A 148 0.66 -6.39 5.13
N PRO A 149 1.49 -5.35 5.30
CA PRO A 149 2.92 -5.49 5.52
C PRO A 149 3.19 -5.75 7.00
N LEU A 150 4.31 -6.39 7.31
CA LEU A 150 4.80 -6.59 8.66
C LEU A 150 6.33 -6.55 8.66
N PHE A 151 6.90 -5.64 9.42
CA PHE A 151 8.33 -5.57 9.67
C PHE A 151 8.70 -6.38 10.92
N ALA A 152 9.59 -7.35 10.76
CA ALA A 152 10.16 -8.10 11.87
C ALA A 152 11.55 -8.60 11.49
N ASP A 153 12.38 -8.89 12.47
CA ASP A 153 13.67 -9.56 12.27
C ASP A 153 13.40 -11.07 12.26
N PHE A 154 13.15 -11.65 11.07
CA PHE A 154 12.75 -13.05 10.93
C PHE A 154 13.94 -14.01 10.98
N ASP A 155 15.15 -13.57 10.69
CA ASP A 155 16.35 -14.40 10.72
C ASP A 155 17.32 -14.06 11.89
N ASN A 156 16.93 -13.14 12.76
CA ASN A 156 17.68 -12.69 13.94
C ASN A 156 19.05 -12.05 13.59
N ASP A 157 19.14 -11.34 12.47
CA ASP A 157 20.37 -10.65 12.07
C ASP A 157 20.45 -9.18 12.53
N GLY A 158 19.41 -8.71 13.27
CA GLY A 158 19.31 -7.36 13.82
C GLY A 158 18.72 -6.33 12.85
N ARG A 159 18.27 -6.74 11.68
CA ARG A 159 17.57 -5.89 10.69
C ARG A 159 16.11 -6.27 10.59
N LYS A 160 15.29 -5.31 10.21
CA LYS A 160 13.86 -5.56 9.98
C LYS A 160 13.64 -6.05 8.56
N ASP A 161 13.25 -7.32 8.44
CA ASP A 161 12.76 -7.92 7.20
C ASP A 161 11.31 -7.51 6.96
N LEU A 162 10.77 -7.82 5.78
CA LEU A 162 9.41 -7.45 5.40
C LEU A 162 8.60 -8.66 4.97
N PHE A 163 7.50 -8.94 5.65
CA PHE A 163 6.47 -9.88 5.21
C PHE A 163 5.28 -9.11 4.64
N ILE A 164 4.68 -9.61 3.55
CA ILE A 164 3.46 -9.02 2.94
C ILE A 164 2.46 -10.14 2.68
N SER A 165 1.28 -10.02 3.29
CA SER A 165 0.17 -10.92 3.03
C SER A 165 -0.58 -10.55 1.76
N ASN A 166 -0.87 -11.54 0.93
CA ASN A 166 -1.52 -11.39 -0.37
C ASN A 166 -2.75 -12.28 -0.52
N GLY A 167 -3.56 -11.97 -1.52
CA GLY A 167 -4.53 -12.87 -2.08
C GLY A 167 -5.96 -12.37 -2.07
N THR A 168 -6.73 -12.88 -3.01
CA THR A 168 -8.18 -12.82 -3.06
C THR A 168 -8.73 -14.22 -3.31
N ARG A 169 -9.93 -14.50 -2.82
CA ARG A 169 -10.57 -15.79 -3.09
C ARG A 169 -10.88 -15.98 -4.57
N LYS A 170 -11.20 -14.90 -5.27
CA LYS A 170 -11.59 -14.87 -6.67
C LYS A 170 -10.93 -13.67 -7.36
N GLU A 171 -10.67 -13.79 -8.65
CA GLU A 171 -10.12 -12.71 -9.49
C GLU A 171 -11.19 -11.64 -9.81
N VAL A 172 -11.59 -10.90 -8.78
CA VAL A 172 -12.72 -9.94 -8.81
C VAL A 172 -12.54 -8.80 -9.81
N ASN A 173 -11.34 -8.60 -10.34
CA ASN A 173 -11.04 -7.58 -11.35
C ASN A 173 -10.68 -8.19 -12.72
N ASN A 174 -10.88 -9.50 -12.93
CA ASN A 174 -10.51 -10.15 -14.19
C ASN A 174 -11.34 -9.62 -15.36
N ARG A 175 -10.69 -8.80 -16.20
CA ARG A 175 -11.34 -8.11 -17.32
C ARG A 175 -11.85 -9.06 -18.40
N ASP A 176 -11.17 -10.18 -18.62
CA ASP A 176 -11.57 -11.13 -19.65
C ASP A 176 -12.80 -11.94 -19.22
N TYR A 177 -12.90 -12.24 -17.93
CA TYR A 177 -14.11 -12.81 -17.34
C TYR A 177 -15.30 -11.83 -17.48
N PHE A 178 -15.15 -10.58 -17.07
CA PHE A 178 -16.23 -9.61 -17.15
C PHE A 178 -16.68 -9.30 -18.57
N LYS A 179 -15.78 -9.28 -19.57
CA LYS A 179 -16.17 -9.17 -20.98
C LYS A 179 -17.04 -10.33 -21.46
N GLN A 180 -16.94 -11.51 -20.85
CA GLN A 180 -17.84 -12.64 -21.17
C GLN A 180 -19.19 -12.46 -20.48
N VAL A 181 -19.19 -12.04 -19.22
CA VAL A 181 -20.41 -11.78 -18.44
C VAL A 181 -21.23 -10.64 -19.06
N ASP A 182 -20.60 -9.58 -19.56
CA ASP A 182 -21.26 -8.45 -20.21
C ASP A 182 -22.04 -8.82 -21.49
N LYS A 183 -21.79 -9.99 -22.08
CA LYS A 183 -22.57 -10.50 -23.22
C LYS A 183 -23.91 -11.09 -22.83
N ILE A 184 -24.12 -11.36 -21.54
CA ILE A 184 -25.36 -11.90 -21.00
C ILE A 184 -26.31 -10.71 -20.72
N SER A 185 -27.60 -10.88 -21.00
CA SER A 185 -28.58 -9.81 -20.74
C SER A 185 -28.64 -9.43 -19.25
N GLY A 186 -28.88 -8.16 -18.94
CA GLY A 186 -28.88 -7.68 -17.55
C GLY A 186 -29.83 -8.45 -16.64
N GLN A 187 -31.02 -8.87 -17.14
CA GLN A 187 -31.96 -9.67 -16.36
C GLN A 187 -31.45 -11.10 -16.13
N GLU A 188 -30.78 -11.67 -17.12
CA GLU A 188 -30.19 -13.01 -17.04
C GLU A 188 -28.97 -13.00 -16.10
N GLN A 189 -28.15 -11.94 -16.12
CA GLN A 189 -27.07 -11.74 -15.14
C GLN A 189 -27.60 -11.76 -13.72
N LEU A 190 -28.70 -11.05 -13.43
CA LEU A 190 -29.31 -11.05 -12.11
C LEU A 190 -29.78 -12.45 -11.69
N ASN A 191 -30.43 -13.18 -12.58
CA ASN A 191 -30.92 -14.52 -12.31
C ASN A 191 -29.80 -15.56 -12.09
N GLN A 192 -28.66 -15.33 -12.74
CA GLN A 192 -27.52 -16.25 -12.70
C GLN A 192 -26.36 -15.71 -11.83
N SER A 193 -26.54 -14.62 -11.10
CA SER A 193 -25.48 -13.91 -10.38
C SER A 193 -24.63 -14.82 -9.47
N LEU A 194 -25.29 -15.75 -8.75
CA LEU A 194 -24.58 -16.69 -7.89
C LEU A 194 -23.74 -17.69 -8.71
N ALA A 195 -24.31 -18.26 -9.78
CA ALA A 195 -23.59 -19.21 -10.64
C ALA A 195 -22.38 -18.52 -11.30
N LEU A 196 -22.59 -17.33 -11.87
CA LEU A 196 -21.52 -16.52 -12.48
C LEU A 196 -20.42 -16.17 -11.46
N SER A 197 -20.78 -15.85 -10.23
CA SER A 197 -19.78 -15.55 -9.19
C SER A 197 -18.94 -16.78 -8.80
N LEU A 198 -19.52 -17.99 -8.88
CA LEU A 198 -18.79 -19.24 -8.64
C LEU A 198 -17.85 -19.62 -9.80
N GLU A 199 -18.18 -19.21 -11.02
CA GLU A 199 -17.36 -19.43 -12.23
C GLU A 199 -16.22 -18.41 -12.37
N MET A 200 -16.19 -17.36 -11.53
CA MET A 200 -15.11 -16.37 -11.53
C MET A 200 -13.76 -17.07 -11.31
N PRO A 201 -12.74 -16.76 -12.12
CA PRO A 201 -11.42 -17.40 -11.99
C PRO A 201 -10.81 -17.30 -10.60
N GLU A 202 -10.06 -18.29 -10.22
CA GLU A 202 -9.20 -18.33 -9.03
C GLU A 202 -7.75 -18.39 -9.49
N GLU A 203 -6.90 -17.61 -8.88
CA GLU A 203 -5.46 -17.69 -9.08
C GLU A 203 -4.78 -17.58 -7.72
N PRO A 204 -4.15 -18.65 -7.22
CA PRO A 204 -3.40 -18.60 -5.98
C PRO A 204 -2.27 -17.58 -6.06
N ILE A 205 -2.15 -16.75 -5.04
CA ILE A 205 -1.11 -15.73 -4.93
C ILE A 205 -0.33 -16.01 -3.64
N ASP A 206 1.00 -16.13 -3.77
CA ASP A 206 1.88 -16.29 -2.61
C ASP A 206 1.88 -15.02 -1.75
N ASN A 207 1.98 -15.21 -0.44
CA ASN A 207 2.50 -14.16 0.43
C ASN A 207 3.96 -13.92 0.09
N TYR A 208 4.44 -12.71 0.32
CA TYR A 208 5.85 -12.39 0.06
C TYR A 208 6.59 -12.20 1.38
N ILE A 209 7.83 -12.70 1.39
CA ILE A 209 8.78 -12.38 2.43
C ILE A 209 10.07 -11.89 1.78
N PHE A 210 10.61 -10.82 2.35
CA PHE A 210 11.78 -10.14 1.85
C PHE A 210 12.79 -10.01 2.97
N LYS A 211 14.02 -10.49 2.71
CA LYS A 211 15.15 -10.26 3.58
C LYS A 211 15.72 -8.86 3.37
N ASN A 212 16.01 -8.17 4.45
CA ASN A 212 16.67 -6.87 4.44
C ASN A 212 18.17 -7.03 4.20
N ASN A 213 18.69 -6.43 3.11
CA ASN A 213 20.10 -6.52 2.74
C ASN A 213 21.02 -5.55 3.52
N GLY A 214 20.46 -4.70 4.41
CA GLY A 214 21.21 -3.73 5.21
C GLY A 214 21.63 -2.44 4.49
N ASN A 215 21.16 -2.23 3.25
CA ASN A 215 21.48 -1.08 2.40
C ASN A 215 20.23 -0.41 1.82
N THR A 216 19.11 -0.46 2.58
CA THR A 216 17.77 0.00 2.16
C THR A 216 17.18 -0.75 0.95
N THR A 217 17.71 -1.94 0.63
CA THR A 217 17.14 -2.85 -0.37
C THR A 217 16.69 -4.15 0.27
N PHE A 218 15.77 -4.84 -0.40
CA PHE A 218 15.22 -6.11 0.04
C PHE A 218 15.34 -7.16 -1.06
N SER A 219 15.58 -8.41 -0.68
CA SER A 219 15.61 -9.56 -1.59
C SER A 219 14.49 -10.52 -1.25
N LYS A 220 13.71 -10.94 -2.24
CA LYS A 220 12.65 -11.94 -2.04
C LYS A 220 13.24 -13.24 -1.51
N ALA A 221 12.76 -13.74 -0.39
CA ALA A 221 13.26 -14.90 0.34
C ALA A 221 12.23 -16.03 0.47
N ASN A 222 11.19 -16.04 -0.35
CA ASN A 222 10.12 -17.04 -0.28
C ASN A 222 10.63 -18.47 -0.37
N GLU A 223 11.56 -18.76 -1.30
CA GLU A 223 12.14 -20.09 -1.49
C GLU A 223 13.04 -20.46 -0.32
N ASP A 224 13.92 -19.55 0.08
CA ASP A 224 14.91 -19.76 1.17
C ASP A 224 14.21 -20.03 2.51
N TRP A 225 13.05 -19.41 2.75
CA TRP A 225 12.31 -19.50 4.02
C TRP A 225 11.04 -20.36 3.91
N SER A 226 10.93 -21.16 2.83
CA SER A 226 9.86 -22.16 2.62
C SER A 226 8.44 -21.59 2.67
N LEU A 227 8.24 -20.41 2.09
CA LEU A 227 6.94 -19.74 1.98
C LEU A 227 6.35 -19.78 0.55
N SER A 228 6.98 -20.50 -0.38
CA SER A 228 6.43 -20.77 -1.72
C SER A 228 5.49 -21.98 -1.69
N HIS A 229 4.39 -21.91 -2.47
CA HIS A 229 3.47 -23.03 -2.70
C HIS A 229 4.02 -24.05 -3.70
#